data_8d226bb56638af0a37c83011dc260dcd
#
_entry.id   8d226bb56638af0a37c83011dc260dcd
#
_cell.length_a   1.000
_cell.length_b   1.000
_cell.length_c   1.000
_cell.angle_alpha   90.00
_cell.angle_beta   90.00
_cell.angle_gamma   90.00
#
_symmetry.space_group_name_H-M   'P 1'
#
loop_
_entity.id
_entity.type
_entity.pdbx_description
1 polymer ?
#
loop_
_entity_poly.entity_id
_entity_poly.type
_entity_poly.pdbx_seq_one_letter_code
_entity_poly.pdbx_strand_id
1 'polypeptide(L)'
;MSLNLLSPPKPMLAASGQPFDSPDWIFEPKIDGTRSIALISSGKARLYNRRGLDITYRYPELERSLARNCRSCILDGEIAVFADGKPSFHSLAQRDHQTEKMRIDYLSQALPASYVVFDILYAGG
;
A
#
# COMPACT_ATOMS: atom_id res chain seq x y z
N MET A 1 -4.22 23.95 2.43
CA MET A 1 -4.39 23.41 1.05
C MET A 1 -4.74 21.93 1.18
N SER A 2 -5.85 21.50 0.61
CA SER A 2 -6.22 20.09 0.64
C SER A 2 -5.49 19.33 -0.47
N LEU A 3 -5.07 18.12 -0.16
CA LEU A 3 -4.40 17.22 -1.09
C LEU A 3 -5.39 16.73 -2.16
N ASN A 4 -4.97 16.74 -3.42
CA ASN A 4 -5.78 16.18 -4.49
C ASN A 4 -5.65 14.64 -4.49
N LEU A 5 -6.70 13.97 -4.03
CA LEU A 5 -6.72 12.51 -3.95
C LEU A 5 -6.75 11.79 -5.30
N LEU A 6 -6.96 12.52 -6.40
CA LEU A 6 -7.03 11.95 -7.75
C LEU A 6 -5.72 12.07 -8.52
N SER A 7 -4.68 12.60 -7.90
CA SER A 7 -3.40 12.86 -8.56
C SER A 7 -2.24 12.20 -7.80
N PRO A 8 -2.09 10.86 -7.89
CA PRO A 8 -1.00 10.19 -7.21
C PRO A 8 0.35 10.50 -7.87
N PRO A 9 1.41 10.67 -7.08
CA PRO A 9 2.76 10.70 -7.62
C PRO A 9 3.15 9.31 -8.15
N LYS A 10 4.10 9.28 -9.07
CA LYS A 10 4.69 8.01 -9.52
C LYS A 10 5.64 7.49 -8.45
N PRO A 11 5.58 6.20 -8.08
CA PRO A 11 6.54 5.63 -7.15
C PRO A 11 7.93 5.54 -7.78
N MET A 12 8.95 5.70 -6.95
CA MET A 12 10.31 5.39 -7.33
C MET A 12 10.48 3.87 -7.40
N LEU A 13 10.87 3.36 -8.57
CA LEU A 13 11.04 1.91 -8.76
C LEU A 13 12.46 1.49 -8.41
N ALA A 14 12.58 0.28 -7.85
CA ALA A 14 13.87 -0.32 -7.55
C ALA A 14 14.61 -0.71 -8.83
N ALA A 15 15.92 -0.55 -8.82
CA ALA A 15 16.81 -1.06 -9.86
C ALA A 15 17.43 -2.39 -9.42
N SER A 16 17.68 -3.28 -10.38
CA SER A 16 18.42 -4.50 -10.12
C SER A 16 19.90 -4.19 -9.86
N GLY A 17 20.51 -4.94 -8.95
CA GLY A 17 21.93 -4.79 -8.64
C GLY A 17 22.47 -6.03 -7.95
N GLN A 18 23.80 -6.06 -7.76
CA GLN A 18 24.45 -7.09 -6.98
C GLN A 18 24.37 -6.77 -5.50
N PRO A 19 24.31 -7.78 -4.62
CA PRO A 19 24.42 -7.58 -3.18
C PRO A 19 25.71 -6.84 -2.83
N PHE A 20 25.62 -5.90 -1.90
CA PHE A 20 26.77 -5.14 -1.42
C PHE A 20 26.57 -4.76 0.05
N ASP A 21 27.63 -4.35 0.69
CA ASP A 21 27.59 -3.78 2.05
C ASP A 21 28.32 -2.43 2.02
N SER A 22 27.71 -1.41 2.65
CA SER A 22 28.27 -0.06 2.66
C SER A 22 27.70 0.73 3.83
N PRO A 23 28.52 1.49 4.55
CA PRO A 23 28.06 2.39 5.61
C PRO A 23 27.26 3.61 5.07
N ASP A 24 27.37 3.86 3.75
CA ASP A 24 26.69 5.00 3.11
C ASP A 24 25.26 4.67 2.67
N TRP A 25 24.79 3.44 2.90
CA TRP A 25 23.49 2.97 2.46
C TRP A 25 22.64 2.44 3.60
N ILE A 26 21.35 2.67 3.51
CA ILE A 26 20.33 2.07 4.39
C ILE A 26 19.77 0.84 3.71
N PHE A 27 19.68 -0.27 4.44
CA PHE A 27 19.13 -1.52 3.96
C PHE A 27 17.78 -1.78 4.62
N GLU A 28 16.77 -2.06 3.82
CA GLU A 28 15.40 -2.30 4.26
C GLU A 28 14.95 -3.71 3.88
N PRO A 29 14.09 -4.36 4.68
CA PRO A 29 13.51 -5.63 4.29
C PRO A 29 12.68 -5.47 3.01
N LYS A 30 12.83 -6.40 2.07
CA LYS A 30 11.97 -6.46 0.90
C LYS A 30 10.69 -7.21 1.25
N ILE A 31 9.58 -6.49 1.28
CA ILE A 31 8.27 -7.09 1.55
C ILE A 31 7.69 -7.60 0.23
N ASP A 32 7.32 -8.88 0.20
CA ASP A 32 6.66 -9.48 -0.96
C ASP A 32 5.17 -9.13 -0.96
N GLY A 33 4.80 -8.20 -1.84
CA GLY A 33 3.45 -7.69 -1.93
C GLY A 33 3.23 -6.92 -3.22
N THR A 34 2.27 -6.02 -3.17
CA THR A 34 1.93 -5.12 -4.27
C THR A 34 2.26 -3.69 -3.87
N ARG A 35 3.12 -3.03 -4.66
CA ARG A 35 3.47 -1.61 -4.43
C ARG A 35 2.24 -0.74 -4.52
N SER A 36 2.07 0.15 -3.55
CA SER A 36 0.97 1.09 -3.54
C SER A 36 1.38 2.46 -2.99
N ILE A 37 0.88 3.50 -3.63
CA ILE A 37 0.90 4.86 -3.11
C ILE A 37 -0.45 5.12 -2.45
N ALA A 38 -0.45 5.59 -1.22
CA ALA A 38 -1.65 5.97 -0.50
C ALA A 38 -1.73 7.49 -0.38
N LEU A 39 -2.86 8.05 -0.77
CA LEU A 39 -3.18 9.46 -0.59
C LEU A 39 -4.29 9.58 0.44
N ILE A 40 -4.04 10.31 1.52
CA ILE A 40 -5.02 10.51 2.58
C ILE A 40 -5.25 12.01 2.77
N SER A 41 -6.52 12.42 2.79
CA SER A 41 -6.90 13.80 3.04
C SER A 41 -8.35 13.88 3.50
N SER A 42 -8.62 14.70 4.50
CA SER A 42 -9.98 15.02 4.96
C SER A 42 -10.84 13.79 5.28
N GLY A 43 -10.26 12.79 5.94
CA GLY A 43 -10.97 11.57 6.35
C GLY A 43 -11.23 10.59 5.21
N LYS A 44 -10.55 10.76 4.08
CA LYS A 44 -10.65 9.88 2.92
C LYS A 44 -9.27 9.34 2.56
N ALA A 45 -9.22 8.11 2.08
CA ALA A 45 -8.00 7.49 1.60
C ALA A 45 -8.21 6.90 0.20
N ARG A 46 -7.15 6.94 -0.60
CA ARG A 46 -7.08 6.30 -1.90
C ARG A 46 -5.77 5.53 -2.02
N LEU A 47 -5.87 4.35 -2.59
CA LEU A 47 -4.74 3.47 -2.86
C LEU A 47 -4.55 3.33 -4.36
N TYR A 48 -3.35 3.57 -4.83
CA TYR A 48 -3.00 3.48 -6.26
C TYR A 48 -1.88 2.47 -6.45
N ASN A 49 -2.00 1.65 -7.50
CA ASN A 49 -0.91 0.75 -7.85
C ASN A 49 0.22 1.52 -8.57
N ARG A 50 1.31 0.83 -8.89
CA ARG A 50 2.49 1.47 -9.53
C ARG A 50 2.18 2.09 -10.90
N ARG A 51 1.07 1.68 -11.55
CA ARG A 51 0.61 2.23 -12.83
C ARG A 51 -0.32 3.42 -12.67
N GLY A 52 -0.63 3.80 -11.44
CA GLY A 52 -1.56 4.89 -11.14
C GLY A 52 -3.04 4.51 -11.24
N LEU A 53 -3.35 3.22 -11.22
CA LEU A 53 -4.73 2.77 -11.18
C LEU A 53 -5.25 2.74 -9.74
N ASP A 54 -6.46 3.24 -9.53
CA ASP A 54 -7.13 3.22 -8.23
C ASP A 54 -7.53 1.79 -7.88
N ILE A 55 -6.94 1.27 -6.82
CA ILE A 55 -7.20 -0.08 -6.30
C ILE A 55 -7.85 -0.07 -4.93
N THR A 56 -8.34 1.08 -4.48
CA THR A 56 -8.92 1.28 -3.14
C THR A 56 -10.04 0.28 -2.87
N TYR A 57 -10.89 0.04 -3.85
CA TYR A 57 -12.05 -0.85 -3.71
C TYR A 57 -11.68 -2.30 -3.35
N ARG A 58 -10.46 -2.73 -3.66
CA ARG A 58 -9.99 -4.09 -3.35
C ARG A 58 -9.65 -4.29 -1.88
N TYR A 59 -9.37 -3.20 -1.17
CA TYR A 59 -8.84 -3.22 0.20
C TYR A 59 -9.61 -2.28 1.12
N PRO A 60 -10.92 -2.55 1.35
CA PRO A 60 -11.75 -1.66 2.18
C PRO A 60 -11.25 -1.55 3.62
N GLU A 61 -10.59 -2.60 4.15
CA GLU A 61 -9.98 -2.56 5.47
C GLU A 61 -8.83 -1.55 5.56
N LEU A 62 -8.03 -1.43 4.49
CA LEU A 62 -6.92 -0.47 4.44
C LEU A 62 -7.45 0.96 4.26
N GLU A 63 -8.44 1.15 3.41
CA GLU A 63 -9.08 2.45 3.24
C GLU A 63 -9.56 3.02 4.58
N ARG A 64 -10.29 2.22 5.35
CA ARG A 64 -10.80 2.62 6.67
C ARG A 64 -9.68 2.91 7.66
N SER A 65 -8.68 2.05 7.71
CA SER A 65 -7.54 2.20 8.63
C SER A 65 -6.73 3.46 8.33
N LEU A 66 -6.42 3.70 7.07
CA LEU A 66 -5.65 4.87 6.64
C LEU A 66 -6.41 6.17 6.90
N ALA A 67 -7.70 6.21 6.58
CA ALA A 67 -8.55 7.38 6.79
C ALA A 67 -8.65 7.77 8.27
N ARG A 68 -8.58 6.79 9.18
CA ARG A 68 -8.65 7.04 10.63
C ARG A 68 -7.33 7.52 11.22
N ASN A 69 -6.21 7.03 10.70
CA ASN A 69 -4.90 7.19 11.35
C ASN A 69 -4.03 8.27 10.74
N CYS A 70 -4.45 8.87 9.63
CA CYS A 70 -3.70 9.94 8.98
C CYS A 70 -4.65 11.07 8.59
N ARG A 71 -4.21 12.33 8.77
CA ARG A 71 -5.02 13.49 8.39
C ARG A 71 -4.79 13.92 6.95
N SER A 72 -3.53 14.14 6.59
CA SER A 72 -3.15 14.57 5.25
C SER A 72 -1.73 14.07 4.99
N CYS A 73 -1.60 13.06 4.16
CA CYS A 73 -0.28 12.52 3.84
C CYS A 73 -0.31 11.74 2.52
N ILE A 74 0.88 11.58 1.95
CA ILE A 74 1.15 10.66 0.85
C ILE A 74 2.17 9.65 1.34
N LEU A 75 1.80 8.38 1.29
CA LEU A 75 2.62 7.29 1.77
C LEU A 75 3.03 6.38 0.60
N ASP A 76 4.22 5.82 0.71
CA ASP A 76 4.73 4.81 -0.21
C ASP A 76 4.96 3.52 0.55
N GLY A 77 4.49 2.40 0.02
CA GLY A 77 4.58 1.13 0.73
C GLY A 77 4.18 -0.07 -0.12
N GLU A 78 4.09 -1.21 0.55
CA GLU A 78 3.65 -2.47 -0.03
C GLU A 78 2.37 -2.95 0.66
N ILE A 79 1.39 -3.36 -0.14
CA ILE A 79 0.24 -4.11 0.36
C ILE A 79 0.64 -5.58 0.40
N ALA A 80 0.48 -6.21 1.55
CA ALA A 80 0.82 -7.61 1.74
C ALA A 80 -0.26 -8.31 2.57
N VAL A 81 -0.37 -9.63 2.41
CA VAL A 81 -1.14 -10.49 3.30
C VAL A 81 -0.16 -11.38 4.03
N PHE A 82 -0.21 -11.37 5.36
CA PHE A 82 0.68 -12.16 6.20
C PHE A 82 0.01 -13.48 6.59
N ALA A 83 0.74 -14.56 6.43
CA ALA A 83 0.36 -15.89 6.90
C ALA A 83 1.52 -16.44 7.74
N ASP A 84 1.23 -16.90 8.95
CA ASP A 84 2.24 -17.40 9.89
C ASP A 84 3.41 -16.41 10.11
N GLY A 85 3.08 -15.12 10.19
CA GLY A 85 4.06 -14.06 10.45
C GLY A 85 4.93 -13.67 9.26
N LYS A 86 4.65 -14.19 8.07
CA LYS A 86 5.41 -13.92 6.85
C LYS A 86 4.50 -13.43 5.73
N PRO A 87 4.99 -12.54 4.85
CA PRO A 87 4.24 -12.18 3.65
C PRO A 87 3.95 -13.41 2.80
N SER A 88 2.68 -13.59 2.43
CA SER A 88 2.22 -14.68 1.59
C SER A 88 1.73 -14.15 0.25
N PHE A 89 2.53 -14.32 -0.77
CA PHE A 89 2.16 -13.92 -2.13
C PHE A 89 0.94 -14.70 -2.64
N HIS A 90 0.84 -15.97 -2.27
CA HIS A 90 -0.32 -16.80 -2.59
C HIS A 90 -1.62 -16.24 -2.01
N SER A 91 -1.60 -15.82 -0.74
CA SER A 91 -2.78 -15.23 -0.10
C SER A 91 -3.10 -13.85 -0.68
N LEU A 92 -2.10 -13.05 -0.99
CA LEU A 92 -2.29 -11.76 -1.66
C LEU A 92 -2.91 -11.94 -3.04
N ALA A 93 -2.49 -12.93 -3.81
CA ALA A 93 -3.02 -13.20 -5.14
C ALA A 93 -4.53 -13.47 -5.14
N GLN A 94 -5.07 -13.99 -4.04
CA GLN A 94 -6.51 -14.17 -3.89
C GLN A 94 -7.25 -12.84 -3.69
N ARG A 95 -6.56 -11.81 -3.18
CA ARG A 95 -7.10 -10.47 -2.98
C ARG A 95 -6.95 -9.59 -4.21
N ASP A 96 -5.86 -9.78 -4.93
CA ASP A 96 -5.52 -8.98 -6.10
C ASP A 96 -6.47 -9.28 -7.26
N HIS A 97 -6.76 -8.26 -8.07
CA HIS A 97 -7.66 -8.32 -9.23
C HIS A 97 -9.12 -8.71 -8.94
N GLN A 98 -9.54 -8.77 -7.66
CA GLN A 98 -10.94 -8.99 -7.34
C GLN A 98 -11.78 -7.77 -7.71
N THR A 99 -12.95 -8.02 -8.30
CA THR A 99 -13.89 -6.98 -8.71
C THR A 99 -15.29 -7.18 -8.11
N GLU A 100 -15.60 -8.38 -7.63
CA GLU A 100 -16.89 -8.69 -7.03
C GLU A 100 -16.94 -8.24 -5.58
N LYS A 101 -17.88 -7.34 -5.26
CA LYS A 101 -17.96 -6.72 -3.93
C LYS A 101 -18.13 -7.74 -2.79
N MET A 102 -18.99 -8.72 -2.95
CA MET A 102 -19.22 -9.73 -1.90
C MET A 102 -17.95 -10.52 -1.60
N ARG A 103 -17.19 -10.87 -2.64
CA ARG A 103 -15.94 -11.60 -2.45
C ARG A 103 -14.86 -10.73 -1.83
N ILE A 104 -14.77 -9.47 -2.22
CA ILE A 104 -13.87 -8.48 -1.61
C ILE A 104 -14.19 -8.34 -0.11
N ASP A 105 -15.45 -8.16 0.24
CA ASP A 105 -15.87 -8.00 1.65
C ASP A 105 -15.55 -9.25 2.48
N TYR A 106 -15.81 -10.42 1.94
CA TYR A 106 -15.48 -11.68 2.59
C TYR A 106 -13.96 -11.81 2.81
N LEU A 107 -13.17 -11.61 1.76
CA LEU A 107 -11.71 -11.75 1.83
C LEU A 107 -11.05 -10.68 2.70
N SER A 108 -11.66 -9.50 2.83
CA SER A 108 -11.15 -8.46 3.72
C SER A 108 -11.15 -8.89 5.18
N GLN A 109 -11.99 -9.87 5.54
CA GLN A 109 -12.04 -10.45 6.87
C GLN A 109 -11.28 -11.77 6.96
N ALA A 110 -11.38 -12.63 5.95
CA ALA A 110 -10.73 -13.94 5.94
C ALA A 110 -9.22 -13.87 5.68
N LEU A 111 -8.80 -12.94 4.81
CA LEU A 111 -7.40 -12.70 4.44
C LEU A 111 -7.11 -11.19 4.49
N PRO A 112 -7.11 -10.56 5.68
CA PRO A 112 -6.91 -9.13 5.78
C PRO A 112 -5.54 -8.73 5.25
N ALA A 113 -5.51 -7.63 4.51
CA ALA A 113 -4.27 -7.04 4.02
C ALA A 113 -3.66 -6.11 5.06
N SER A 114 -2.33 -5.99 5.00
CA SER A 114 -1.56 -4.98 5.73
C SER A 114 -0.89 -4.05 4.74
N TYR A 115 -0.77 -2.79 5.11
CA TYR A 115 -0.02 -1.82 4.33
C TYR A 115 1.28 -1.50 5.06
N VAL A 116 2.40 -1.96 4.50
CA VAL A 116 3.73 -1.77 5.08
C VAL A 116 4.31 -0.50 4.47
N VAL A 117 4.30 0.57 5.24
CA VAL A 117 4.79 1.89 4.80
C VAL A 117 6.29 1.95 5.00
N PHE A 118 7.03 2.33 3.97
CA PHE A 118 8.48 2.52 4.04
C PHE A 118 8.92 3.94 3.70
N ASP A 119 8.03 4.80 3.22
CA ASP A 119 8.36 6.20 2.97
C ASP A 119 7.12 7.10 3.12
N ILE A 120 7.36 8.35 3.52
CA ILE A 120 6.36 9.40 3.59
C ILE A 120 6.78 10.48 2.59
N LEU A 121 6.01 10.60 1.50
CA LEU A 121 6.33 11.55 0.43
C LEU A 121 5.79 12.95 0.72
N TYR A 122 4.74 13.05 1.52
CA TYR A 122 4.14 14.31 1.96
C TYR A 122 3.46 14.12 3.32
N ALA A 123 3.65 15.09 4.20
CA ALA A 123 2.95 15.17 5.48
C ALA A 123 2.46 16.61 5.67
N GLY A 124 1.13 16.77 5.67
CA GLY A 124 0.50 18.05 5.92
C GLY A 124 0.01 18.16 7.37
N GLY A 125 0.08 19.37 7.92
CA GLY A 125 -0.41 19.67 9.27
C GLY A 125 -1.92 19.82 9.34
#